data_81282f5046c849254795d7d399d502f2
#
_entry.id   81282f5046c849254795d7d399d502f2
#
_cell.length_a   1.000
_cell.length_b   1.000
_cell.length_c   1.000
_cell.angle_alpha   90.00
_cell.angle_beta   90.00
_cell.angle_gamma   90.00
#
_symmetry.space_group_name_H-M   'P 1'
#
loop_
_entity.id
_entity.type
_entity.pdbx_description
1 polymer ?
#
loop_
_entity_poly.entity_id
_entity_poly.type
_entity_poly.pdbx_seq_one_letter_code
_entity_poly.pdbx_strand_id
1 'polypeptide(L)'
;ICTDKNKYKRLIMAFDIEMIKKVYANMTTRVDAARQIVGRPLTLTEKILYNHLWEEKPTHAFTRGKDYVDFAPDRVACQDATAQMALLQFMHAGKKTVAVPTTVHCDHLIQAKVDAATDLARAKTQSNEVFDFLSSVSDKYGIGFWKPGAGIIHQVVLENYAFPGGMMIGTDSHTVNAGGLGM
;
A
#
# COMPACT_ATOMS: atom_id res chain seq x y z
N ILE A 1 -10.37 16.16 25.94
CA ILE A 1 -10.54 15.30 24.75
C ILE A 1 -10.31 16.21 23.56
N CYS A 2 -9.04 16.37 23.15
CA CYS A 2 -8.67 17.16 21.98
C CYS A 2 -8.62 16.20 20.78
N THR A 3 -9.70 16.18 20.02
CA THR A 3 -9.77 15.44 18.76
C THR A 3 -9.05 16.25 17.70
N ASP A 4 -7.78 15.93 17.44
CA ASP A 4 -7.02 16.49 16.34
C ASP A 4 -7.51 15.89 15.02
N LYS A 5 -8.66 16.38 14.56
CA LYS A 5 -9.29 16.00 13.29
C LYS A 5 -8.39 16.29 12.06
N ASN A 6 -7.35 17.11 12.21
CA ASN A 6 -6.42 17.43 11.12
C ASN A 6 -5.35 16.35 10.92
N LYS A 7 -4.98 15.59 11.96
CA LYS A 7 -4.00 14.51 11.83
C LYS A 7 -4.55 13.33 11.03
N TYR A 8 -5.84 13.05 11.15
CA TYR A 8 -6.52 11.99 10.38
C TYR A 8 -6.84 12.41 8.93
N LYS A 9 -7.11 13.69 8.67
CA LYS A 9 -7.30 14.19 7.30
C LYS A 9 -6.05 14.03 6.42
N ARG A 10 -4.85 14.05 6.98
CA ARG A 10 -3.59 13.85 6.23
C ARG A 10 -3.40 12.42 5.73
N LEU A 11 -3.98 11.41 6.39
CA LEU A 11 -3.88 10.00 6.00
C LEU A 11 -4.86 9.60 4.89
N ILE A 12 -5.89 10.42 4.62
CA ILE A 12 -6.95 10.15 3.63
C ILE A 12 -6.69 10.89 2.30
N MET A 13 -5.60 11.66 2.17
CA MET A 13 -5.31 12.30 0.89
C MET A 13 -4.98 11.24 -0.15
N ALA A 14 -5.78 11.19 -1.22
CA ALA A 14 -5.61 10.26 -2.33
C ALA A 14 -4.20 10.35 -2.92
N PHE A 15 -3.61 11.54 -2.93
CA PHE A 15 -2.27 11.81 -3.46
C PHE A 15 -1.41 12.55 -2.43
N ASP A 16 -0.42 11.88 -1.86
CA ASP A 16 0.50 12.47 -0.86
C ASP A 16 1.75 13.03 -1.54
N ILE A 17 1.66 14.28 -1.97
CA ILE A 17 2.76 15.01 -2.65
C ILE A 17 4.01 15.10 -1.76
N GLU A 18 3.86 15.30 -0.46
CA GLU A 18 5.01 15.47 0.43
C GLU A 18 5.78 14.14 0.62
N MET A 19 5.07 13.02 0.65
CA MET A 19 5.69 11.69 0.62
C MET A 19 6.46 11.48 -0.68
N ILE A 20 5.87 11.80 -1.83
CA ILE A 20 6.52 11.65 -3.15
C ILE A 20 7.78 12.52 -3.25
N LYS A 21 7.70 13.78 -2.83
CA LYS A 21 8.88 14.67 -2.78
C LYS A 21 10.00 14.08 -1.93
N LYS A 22 9.67 13.48 -0.78
CA LYS A 22 10.64 12.83 0.10
C LYS A 22 11.30 11.63 -0.58
N VAL A 23 10.51 10.79 -1.26
CA VAL A 23 11.04 9.65 -2.03
C VAL A 23 12.04 10.11 -3.07
N TYR A 24 11.69 11.11 -3.86
CA TYR A 24 12.58 11.65 -4.91
C TYR A 24 13.81 12.36 -4.34
N ALA A 25 13.69 13.11 -3.25
CA ALA A 25 14.82 13.77 -2.60
C ALA A 25 15.90 12.79 -2.13
N ASN A 26 15.49 11.61 -1.66
CA ASN A 26 16.40 10.57 -1.16
C ASN A 26 16.97 9.70 -2.30
N MET A 27 16.28 9.59 -3.42
CA MET A 27 16.57 8.59 -4.47
C MET A 27 17.99 8.72 -5.02
N THR A 28 18.45 9.92 -5.35
CA THR A 28 19.79 10.13 -5.92
C THR A 28 20.88 9.64 -4.96
N THR A 29 20.85 10.08 -3.73
CA THR A 29 21.86 9.70 -2.72
C THR A 29 21.88 8.20 -2.44
N ARG A 30 20.70 7.57 -2.29
CA ARG A 30 20.59 6.13 -2.02
C ARG A 30 21.02 5.28 -3.21
N VAL A 31 20.63 5.67 -4.42
CA VAL A 31 21.01 4.98 -5.67
C VAL A 31 22.50 5.10 -5.94
N ASP A 32 23.12 6.26 -5.68
CA ASP A 32 24.56 6.43 -5.88
C ASP A 32 25.36 5.63 -4.85
N ALA A 33 24.92 5.57 -3.60
CA ALA A 33 25.54 4.69 -2.61
C ALA A 33 25.45 3.20 -3.03
N ALA A 34 24.30 2.79 -3.55
CA ALA A 34 24.12 1.43 -4.06
C ALA A 34 25.01 1.12 -5.26
N ARG A 35 25.16 2.05 -6.21
CA ARG A 35 26.06 1.90 -7.37
C ARG A 35 27.51 1.70 -6.97
N GLN A 36 27.98 2.44 -5.96
CA GLN A 36 29.35 2.28 -5.45
C GLN A 36 29.60 0.89 -4.89
N ILE A 37 28.63 0.32 -4.17
CA ILE A 37 28.76 -1.00 -3.56
C ILE A 37 28.58 -2.13 -4.58
N VAL A 38 27.60 -1.99 -5.49
CA VAL A 38 27.33 -2.99 -6.53
C VAL A 38 28.39 -2.98 -7.65
N GLY A 39 29.05 -1.84 -7.89
CA GLY A 39 30.13 -1.70 -8.87
C GLY A 39 29.70 -1.74 -10.33
N ARG A 40 28.39 -1.57 -10.63
CA ARG A 40 27.83 -1.57 -12.00
C ARG A 40 26.61 -0.65 -12.09
N PRO A 41 26.16 -0.32 -13.33
CA PRO A 41 24.87 0.32 -13.53
C PRO A 41 23.71 -0.52 -12.97
N LEU A 42 22.70 0.16 -12.40
CA LEU A 42 21.49 -0.44 -11.85
C LEU A 42 20.32 -0.32 -12.82
N THR A 43 19.51 -1.34 -12.91
CA THR A 43 18.21 -1.31 -13.61
C THR A 43 17.23 -0.39 -12.88
N LEU A 44 16.10 -0.03 -13.49
CA LEU A 44 15.06 0.76 -12.84
C LEU A 44 14.55 0.06 -11.58
N THR A 45 14.25 -1.23 -11.67
CA THR A 45 13.79 -2.03 -10.52
C THR A 45 14.80 -2.03 -9.38
N GLU A 46 16.07 -2.22 -9.67
CA GLU A 46 17.12 -2.17 -8.65
C GLU A 46 17.21 -0.79 -8.00
N LYS A 47 17.08 0.30 -8.78
CA LYS A 47 17.07 1.66 -8.22
C LYS A 47 15.92 1.86 -7.24
N ILE A 48 14.72 1.37 -7.58
CA ILE A 48 13.54 1.43 -6.70
C ILE A 48 13.79 0.62 -5.43
N LEU A 49 14.24 -0.63 -5.56
CA LEU A 49 14.53 -1.50 -4.42
C LEU A 49 15.59 -0.90 -3.49
N TYR A 50 16.72 -0.45 -4.03
CA TYR A 50 17.78 0.18 -3.23
C TYR A 50 17.35 1.50 -2.59
N ASN A 51 16.43 2.25 -3.22
CA ASN A 51 15.86 3.46 -2.62
C ASN A 51 14.98 3.16 -1.40
N HIS A 52 14.43 1.96 -1.30
CA HIS A 52 13.50 1.55 -0.25
C HIS A 52 14.10 0.56 0.76
N LEU A 53 15.43 0.46 0.84
CA LEU A 53 16.06 -0.32 1.90
C LEU A 53 15.71 0.23 3.27
N TRP A 54 15.40 -0.65 4.22
CA TRP A 54 15.12 -0.29 5.60
C TRP A 54 16.30 0.45 6.25
N GLU A 55 17.53 -0.03 6.05
CA GLU A 55 18.75 0.55 6.60
C GLU A 55 19.32 1.71 5.77
N GLU A 56 18.58 2.22 4.77
CA GLU A 56 18.94 3.34 3.90
C GLU A 56 20.16 3.13 3.00
N LYS A 57 21.11 2.30 3.37
CA LYS A 57 22.32 1.99 2.58
C LYS A 57 22.55 0.48 2.58
N PRO A 58 22.93 -0.11 1.44
CA PRO A 58 23.31 -1.52 1.41
C PRO A 58 24.65 -1.71 2.12
N THR A 59 24.80 -2.80 2.85
CA THR A 59 26.06 -3.18 3.50
C THR A 59 26.99 -3.92 2.54
N HIS A 60 26.46 -4.58 1.52
CA HIS A 60 27.17 -5.32 0.48
C HIS A 60 26.32 -5.41 -0.79
N ALA A 61 26.88 -5.93 -1.87
CA ALA A 61 26.14 -6.25 -3.07
C ALA A 61 25.29 -7.51 -2.82
N PHE A 62 23.95 -7.35 -2.78
CA PHE A 62 23.05 -8.46 -2.53
C PHE A 62 23.07 -9.49 -3.67
N THR A 63 23.10 -10.76 -3.30
CA THR A 63 23.12 -11.89 -4.22
C THR A 63 21.72 -12.47 -4.35
N ARG A 64 21.16 -12.44 -5.56
CA ARG A 64 19.83 -12.97 -5.85
C ARG A 64 19.72 -14.46 -5.44
N GLY A 65 18.66 -14.78 -4.70
CA GLY A 65 18.37 -16.12 -4.22
C GLY A 65 19.19 -16.59 -3.02
N LYS A 66 20.04 -15.71 -2.44
CA LYS A 66 20.83 -16.01 -1.24
C LYS A 66 20.56 -15.04 -0.09
N ASP A 67 20.50 -13.75 -0.40
CA ASP A 67 20.37 -12.73 0.63
C ASP A 67 18.90 -12.40 0.92
N TYR A 68 18.60 -12.13 2.19
CA TYR A 68 17.35 -11.55 2.65
C TYR A 68 17.54 -10.05 2.83
N VAL A 69 16.54 -9.27 2.44
CA VAL A 69 16.61 -7.81 2.46
C VAL A 69 15.32 -7.25 3.04
N ASP A 70 15.44 -6.32 3.98
CA ASP A 70 14.32 -5.60 4.57
C ASP A 70 14.04 -4.30 3.80
N PHE A 71 12.77 -4.07 3.47
CA PHE A 71 12.32 -2.88 2.76
C PHE A 71 11.38 -2.02 3.60
N ALA A 72 11.43 -0.71 3.38
CA ALA A 72 10.50 0.28 3.89
C ALA A 72 9.58 0.76 2.76
N PRO A 73 8.39 0.15 2.57
CA PRO A 73 7.45 0.58 1.54
C PRO A 73 6.87 1.96 1.85
N ASP A 74 6.45 2.67 0.82
CA ASP A 74 5.77 3.96 0.96
C ASP A 74 4.32 3.80 1.40
N ARG A 75 3.66 2.72 0.98
CA ARG A 75 2.23 2.47 1.23
C ARG A 75 1.92 0.97 1.31
N VAL A 76 0.76 0.69 1.92
CA VAL A 76 0.14 -0.65 1.90
C VAL A 76 -1.28 -0.53 1.35
N ALA A 77 -1.68 -1.43 0.45
CA ALA A 77 -3.03 -1.54 -0.08
C ALA A 77 -3.56 -2.96 0.09
N CYS A 78 -4.71 -3.12 0.72
CA CYS A 78 -5.32 -4.42 0.98
C CYS A 78 -6.69 -4.54 0.33
N GLN A 79 -6.98 -5.65 -0.32
CA GLN A 79 -8.32 -5.97 -0.77
C GLN A 79 -9.13 -6.64 0.35
N ASP A 80 -10.46 -6.57 0.30
CA ASP A 80 -11.36 -6.93 1.39
C ASP A 80 -11.29 -8.40 1.85
N ALA A 81 -11.10 -9.35 0.94
CA ALA A 81 -11.07 -10.75 1.31
C ALA A 81 -9.84 -11.12 2.17
N THR A 82 -8.68 -10.56 1.87
CA THR A 82 -7.41 -10.82 2.57
C THR A 82 -7.11 -9.81 3.69
N ALA A 83 -7.67 -8.61 3.62
CA ALA A 83 -7.51 -7.58 4.66
C ALA A 83 -8.03 -8.05 6.03
N GLN A 84 -9.03 -8.91 6.06
CA GLN A 84 -9.56 -9.46 7.31
C GLN A 84 -8.45 -10.09 8.15
N MET A 85 -7.70 -11.02 7.55
CA MET A 85 -6.59 -11.69 8.24
C MET A 85 -5.44 -10.74 8.55
N ALA A 86 -5.06 -9.90 7.61
CA ALA A 86 -3.97 -8.92 7.78
C ALA A 86 -4.26 -7.96 8.95
N LEU A 87 -5.48 -7.43 9.03
CA LEU A 87 -5.89 -6.52 10.10
C LEU A 87 -6.04 -7.22 11.45
N LEU A 88 -6.52 -8.47 11.49
CA LEU A 88 -6.54 -9.27 12.70
C LEU A 88 -5.12 -9.47 13.24
N GLN A 89 -4.17 -9.85 12.39
CA GLN A 89 -2.76 -10.00 12.79
C GLN A 89 -2.17 -8.67 13.28
N PHE A 90 -2.46 -7.57 12.58
CA PHE A 90 -2.05 -6.23 12.99
C PHE A 90 -2.60 -5.86 14.38
N MET A 91 -3.88 -6.15 14.65
CA MET A 91 -4.50 -5.91 15.95
C MET A 91 -3.84 -6.74 17.05
N HIS A 92 -3.57 -8.02 16.78
CA HIS A 92 -2.87 -8.90 17.72
C HIS A 92 -1.43 -8.43 18.01
N ALA A 93 -0.78 -7.77 17.08
CA ALA A 93 0.54 -7.17 17.29
C ALA A 93 0.52 -5.97 18.26
N GLY A 94 -0.66 -5.51 18.69
CA GLY A 94 -0.84 -4.46 19.71
C GLY A 94 -0.36 -3.06 19.27
N LYS A 95 -0.17 -2.83 17.99
CA LYS A 95 0.23 -1.52 17.46
C LYS A 95 -0.91 -0.52 17.55
N LYS A 96 -0.60 0.74 17.84
CA LYS A 96 -1.59 1.81 17.99
C LYS A 96 -1.98 2.45 16.66
N THR A 97 -1.07 2.46 15.69
CA THR A 97 -1.25 3.07 14.36
C THR A 97 -0.46 2.27 13.34
N VAL A 98 -0.86 2.36 12.08
CA VAL A 98 -0.08 1.83 10.94
C VAL A 98 1.24 2.58 10.80
N ALA A 99 2.28 1.90 10.33
CA ALA A 99 3.62 2.49 10.14
C ALA A 99 3.69 3.41 8.91
N VAL A 100 2.92 3.08 7.88
CA VAL A 100 2.84 3.82 6.61
C VAL A 100 1.38 3.97 6.20
N PRO A 101 1.04 4.94 5.32
CA PRO A 101 -0.31 5.08 4.80
C PRO A 101 -0.84 3.75 4.25
N THR A 102 -1.96 3.31 4.78
CA THR A 102 -2.58 2.02 4.46
C THR A 102 -4.01 2.24 3.99
N THR A 103 -4.45 1.47 3.01
CA THR A 103 -5.83 1.51 2.50
C THR A 103 -6.42 0.11 2.39
N VAL A 104 -7.74 0.02 2.64
CA VAL A 104 -8.55 -1.19 2.43
C VAL A 104 -9.57 -0.90 1.34
N HIS A 105 -9.72 -1.81 0.40
CA HIS A 105 -10.58 -1.67 -0.77
C HIS A 105 -11.58 -2.82 -0.81
N CYS A 106 -12.88 -2.49 -0.87
CA CYS A 106 -13.96 -3.47 -0.84
C CYS A 106 -14.50 -3.72 -2.24
N ASP A 107 -13.87 -4.64 -2.97
CA ASP A 107 -14.19 -4.97 -4.35
C ASP A 107 -14.25 -6.48 -4.65
N HIS A 108 -13.47 -7.32 -3.99
CA HIS A 108 -13.40 -8.76 -4.27
C HIS A 108 -14.62 -9.55 -3.80
N LEU A 109 -15.37 -9.08 -2.80
CA LEU A 109 -16.59 -9.74 -2.33
C LEU A 109 -17.83 -9.38 -3.15
N ILE A 110 -17.69 -8.55 -4.19
CA ILE A 110 -18.74 -8.20 -5.12
C ILE A 110 -18.64 -9.13 -6.33
N GLN A 111 -19.67 -9.97 -6.55
CA GLN A 111 -19.72 -10.90 -7.66
C GLN A 111 -20.48 -10.28 -8.84
N ALA A 112 -19.84 -10.11 -9.98
CA ALA A 112 -20.44 -9.61 -11.21
C ALA A 112 -21.30 -10.71 -11.89
N LYS A 113 -22.60 -10.77 -11.55
CA LYS A 113 -23.54 -11.80 -12.05
C LYS A 113 -24.66 -11.24 -12.91
N VAL A 114 -25.22 -10.11 -12.53
CA VAL A 114 -26.43 -9.55 -13.15
C VAL A 114 -26.15 -8.14 -13.64
N ASP A 115 -26.02 -7.20 -12.71
CA ASP A 115 -25.71 -5.79 -12.96
C ASP A 115 -25.11 -5.14 -11.72
N ALA A 116 -24.51 -3.97 -11.90
CA ALA A 116 -23.77 -3.27 -10.84
C ALA A 116 -24.63 -2.98 -9.59
N ALA A 117 -25.90 -2.57 -9.76
CA ALA A 117 -26.76 -2.20 -8.65
C ALA A 117 -27.21 -3.43 -7.85
N THR A 118 -27.66 -4.47 -8.54
CA THR A 118 -28.14 -5.72 -7.94
C THR A 118 -26.98 -6.46 -7.24
N ASP A 119 -25.85 -6.58 -7.88
CA ASP A 119 -24.69 -7.30 -7.35
C ASP A 119 -24.07 -6.58 -6.16
N LEU A 120 -24.02 -5.25 -6.19
CA LEU A 120 -23.58 -4.44 -5.06
C LEU A 120 -24.53 -4.56 -3.86
N ALA A 121 -25.85 -4.51 -4.10
CA ALA A 121 -26.86 -4.67 -3.04
C ALA A 121 -26.74 -6.06 -2.39
N ARG A 122 -26.57 -7.10 -3.21
CA ARG A 122 -26.35 -8.48 -2.74
C ARG A 122 -25.08 -8.58 -1.89
N ALA A 123 -23.96 -8.05 -2.36
CA ALA A 123 -22.69 -8.09 -1.63
C ALA A 123 -22.80 -7.38 -0.26
N LYS A 124 -23.42 -6.20 -0.22
CA LYS A 124 -23.67 -5.46 1.03
C LYS A 124 -24.50 -6.25 2.03
N THR A 125 -25.46 -7.06 1.57
CA THR A 125 -26.27 -7.91 2.45
C THR A 125 -25.48 -9.15 2.91
N GLN A 126 -24.83 -9.85 1.98
CA GLN A 126 -24.16 -11.11 2.26
C GLN A 126 -22.86 -10.95 3.04
N SER A 127 -22.15 -9.86 2.84
CA SER A 127 -20.82 -9.59 3.44
C SER A 127 -20.85 -8.40 4.41
N ASN A 128 -22.02 -8.04 4.94
CA ASN A 128 -22.18 -6.89 5.83
C ASN A 128 -21.21 -6.93 7.02
N GLU A 129 -21.12 -8.07 7.69
CA GLU A 129 -20.25 -8.25 8.86
C GLU A 129 -18.78 -7.97 8.52
N VAL A 130 -18.32 -8.43 7.35
CA VAL A 130 -16.95 -8.19 6.88
C VAL A 130 -16.73 -6.72 6.60
N PHE A 131 -17.65 -6.06 5.90
CA PHE A 131 -17.51 -4.64 5.58
C PHE A 131 -17.56 -3.76 6.83
N ASP A 132 -18.41 -4.09 7.80
CA ASP A 132 -18.49 -3.40 9.09
C ASP A 132 -17.20 -3.59 9.90
N PHE A 133 -16.66 -4.80 9.96
CA PHE A 133 -15.37 -5.08 10.58
C PHE A 133 -14.25 -4.25 9.96
N LEU A 134 -14.10 -4.31 8.63
CA LEU A 134 -13.05 -3.58 7.90
C LEU A 134 -13.17 -2.07 8.07
N SER A 135 -14.40 -1.55 8.03
CA SER A 135 -14.69 -0.13 8.25
C SER A 135 -14.31 0.32 9.65
N SER A 136 -14.74 -0.43 10.68
CA SER A 136 -14.48 -0.10 12.08
C SER A 136 -13.01 -0.15 12.45
N VAL A 137 -12.28 -1.16 11.95
CA VAL A 137 -10.83 -1.28 12.15
C VAL A 137 -10.10 -0.15 11.42
N SER A 138 -10.51 0.15 10.20
CA SER A 138 -9.93 1.24 9.42
C SER A 138 -10.08 2.58 10.13
N ASP A 139 -11.25 2.89 10.64
CA ASP A 139 -11.51 4.10 11.41
C ASP A 139 -10.65 4.16 12.69
N LYS A 140 -10.60 3.06 13.44
CA LYS A 140 -9.83 2.98 14.69
C LYS A 140 -8.33 3.24 14.50
N TYR A 141 -7.73 2.73 13.44
CA TYR A 141 -6.27 2.77 13.24
C TYR A 141 -5.81 3.80 12.19
N GLY A 142 -6.72 4.62 11.66
CA GLY A 142 -6.41 5.65 10.67
C GLY A 142 -6.06 5.08 9.30
N ILE A 143 -6.68 3.97 8.92
CA ILE A 143 -6.56 3.32 7.62
C ILE A 143 -7.60 3.90 6.67
N GLY A 144 -7.22 4.21 5.43
CA GLY A 144 -8.16 4.65 4.40
C GLY A 144 -9.11 3.52 4.00
N PHE A 145 -10.42 3.82 3.92
CA PHE A 145 -11.43 2.81 3.61
C PHE A 145 -12.19 3.15 2.33
N TRP A 146 -11.98 2.36 1.29
CA TRP A 146 -12.71 2.39 0.04
C TRP A 146 -13.88 1.41 0.13
N LYS A 147 -15.06 1.95 0.41
CA LYS A 147 -16.28 1.18 0.67
C LYS A 147 -16.75 0.38 -0.55
N PRO A 148 -17.60 -0.65 -0.38
CA PRO A 148 -18.17 -1.41 -1.48
C PRO A 148 -18.81 -0.52 -2.54
N GLY A 149 -18.41 -0.71 -3.80
CA GLY A 149 -18.86 0.10 -4.94
C GLY A 149 -18.01 1.33 -5.25
N ALA A 150 -16.91 1.56 -4.53
CA ALA A 150 -16.01 2.69 -4.79
C ALA A 150 -15.05 2.46 -5.97
N GLY A 151 -14.94 1.24 -6.48
CA GLY A 151 -14.08 0.85 -7.59
C GLY A 151 -13.20 -0.34 -7.26
N ILE A 152 -12.60 -0.95 -8.29
CA ILE A 152 -11.69 -2.09 -8.13
C ILE A 152 -10.32 -1.59 -7.65
N ILE A 153 -9.72 -2.31 -6.70
CA ILE A 153 -8.44 -1.92 -6.07
C ILE A 153 -7.36 -1.60 -7.10
N HIS A 154 -7.21 -2.40 -8.15
CA HIS A 154 -6.16 -2.22 -9.16
C HIS A 154 -6.23 -0.83 -9.80
N GLN A 155 -7.44 -0.41 -10.17
CA GLN A 155 -7.67 0.87 -10.82
C GLN A 155 -7.60 2.02 -9.83
N VAL A 156 -8.20 1.86 -8.65
CA VAL A 156 -8.16 2.88 -7.60
C VAL A 156 -6.73 3.18 -7.16
N VAL A 157 -5.89 2.14 -6.98
CA VAL A 157 -4.49 2.31 -6.63
C VAL A 157 -3.71 3.00 -7.75
N LEU A 158 -3.91 2.56 -8.99
CA LEU A 158 -3.23 3.14 -10.15
C LEU A 158 -3.54 4.63 -10.31
N GLU A 159 -4.81 5.02 -10.17
CA GLU A 159 -5.27 6.38 -10.40
C GLU A 159 -4.97 7.35 -9.25
N ASN A 160 -4.95 6.85 -8.02
CA ASN A 160 -4.91 7.73 -6.84
C ASN A 160 -3.60 7.67 -6.06
N TYR A 161 -2.82 6.59 -6.17
CA TYR A 161 -1.68 6.36 -5.28
C TYR A 161 -0.38 6.03 -5.99
N ALA A 162 -0.44 5.47 -7.20
CA ALA A 162 0.76 5.06 -7.91
C ALA A 162 1.56 6.27 -8.43
N PHE A 163 2.87 6.19 -8.31
CA PHE A 163 3.81 7.15 -8.87
C PHE A 163 5.13 6.47 -9.24
N PRO A 164 5.85 6.93 -10.29
CA PRO A 164 7.12 6.35 -10.68
C PRO A 164 8.15 6.36 -9.54
N GLY A 165 8.83 5.26 -9.32
CA GLY A 165 9.86 5.15 -8.29
C GLY A 165 9.35 4.85 -6.88
N GLY A 166 8.05 4.72 -6.66
CA GLY A 166 7.46 4.33 -5.39
C GLY A 166 7.55 2.82 -5.14
N MET A 167 7.32 2.42 -3.89
CA MET A 167 7.16 1.02 -3.49
C MET A 167 5.89 0.83 -2.68
N MET A 168 5.02 -0.05 -3.13
CA MET A 168 3.79 -0.42 -2.41
C MET A 168 3.75 -1.92 -2.15
N ILE A 169 3.32 -2.30 -0.95
CA ILE A 169 2.98 -3.69 -0.63
C ILE A 169 1.45 -3.82 -0.63
N GLY A 170 0.95 -4.90 -1.21
CA GLY A 170 -0.48 -5.16 -1.28
C GLY A 170 -0.83 -6.62 -1.09
N THR A 171 -2.08 -6.89 -0.78
CA THR A 171 -2.61 -8.24 -0.61
C THR A 171 -3.34 -8.74 -1.86
N ASP A 172 -3.23 -8.03 -2.97
CA ASP A 172 -3.86 -8.37 -4.24
C ASP A 172 -2.85 -8.67 -5.34
N SER A 173 -3.07 -9.75 -6.08
CA SER A 173 -2.12 -10.24 -7.10
C SER A 173 -2.11 -9.41 -8.39
N HIS A 174 -3.13 -8.61 -8.67
CA HIS A 174 -3.25 -7.82 -9.90
C HIS A 174 -2.99 -6.32 -9.70
N THR A 175 -2.97 -5.82 -8.47
CA THR A 175 -2.63 -4.42 -8.18
C THR A 175 -1.19 -4.06 -8.58
N VAL A 176 -0.36 -5.05 -8.81
CA VAL A 176 1.00 -4.92 -9.40
C VAL A 176 1.02 -4.32 -10.81
N ASN A 177 -0.16 -4.12 -11.45
CA ASN A 177 -0.28 -3.37 -12.69
C ASN A 177 0.27 -1.93 -12.57
N ALA A 178 0.37 -1.39 -11.35
CA ALA A 178 1.02 -0.11 -11.06
C ALA A 178 2.50 -0.09 -11.48
N GLY A 179 3.13 -1.26 -11.63
CA GLY A 179 4.46 -1.41 -12.26
C GLY A 179 4.54 -0.85 -13.67
N GLY A 180 3.42 -0.73 -14.39
CA GLY A 180 3.34 -0.04 -15.69
C GLY A 180 3.70 1.45 -15.63
N LEU A 181 3.57 2.09 -14.45
CA LEU A 181 4.05 3.45 -14.18
C LEU A 181 5.48 3.49 -13.60
N GLY A 182 6.13 2.35 -13.40
CA GLY A 182 7.45 2.28 -12.76
C GLY A 182 7.39 2.36 -11.22
N MET A 183 6.31 1.86 -10.64
CA MET A 183 6.15 1.71 -9.20
C MET A 183 6.57 0.31 -8.73
#